data_c4c7bd5db3ad94828338a906a4c574e4
#
_entry.id   c4c7bd5db3ad94828338a906a4c574e4
#
_cell.length_a   1.000
_cell.length_b   1.000
_cell.length_c   1.000
_cell.angle_alpha   90.00
_cell.angle_beta   90.00
_cell.angle_gamma   90.00
#
_symmetry.space_group_name_H-M   'P 1'
#
loop_
_entity.id
_entity.type
_entity.pdbx_description
1 polymer ?
#
loop_
_entity_poly.entity_id
_entity_poly.type
_entity_poly.pdbx_seq_one_letter_code
_entity_poly.pdbx_strand_id
1 'polypeptide(L)'
;NSMPLTVEEFIELFGEIQEDDFRDLSSQFISVINGIDDDEFTYIIGMENPSEYQKDEMKAWIVDGWGEDWVKQLLLYNQDKEEYEACTIIWDCLTQYSNLENFVSKSNIPNHE
;
A
#
# COMPACT_ATOMS: atom_id res chain seq x y z
N ASN A 1 -15.49 -4.19 4.80
CA ASN A 1 -15.10 -4.22 4.92
C ASN A 1 -13.84 -4.36 5.29
N SER A 2 -13.00 -4.42 5.06
CA SER A 2 -11.79 -4.58 5.54
C SER A 2 -10.82 -3.59 5.20
N MET A 3 -11.21 -2.40 5.10
CA MET A 3 -10.28 -1.33 4.88
C MET A 3 -9.53 -1.08 6.17
N PRO A 4 -8.22 -0.89 6.10
CA PRO A 4 -7.45 -0.57 7.29
C PRO A 4 -7.91 0.77 7.85
N LEU A 5 -7.70 0.93 9.14
CA LEU A 5 -8.03 2.19 9.78
C LEU A 5 -7.02 3.24 9.33
N THR A 6 -7.46 4.49 9.33
CA THR A 6 -6.50 5.56 9.12
C THR A 6 -5.72 5.76 10.40
N VAL A 7 -4.64 6.52 10.34
CA VAL A 7 -3.85 6.82 11.52
C VAL A 7 -4.72 7.48 12.58
N GLU A 8 -5.55 8.42 12.16
CA GLU A 8 -6.40 9.13 13.10
C GLU A 8 -7.42 8.21 13.74
N GLU A 9 -8.02 7.33 12.95
CA GLU A 9 -8.98 6.39 13.49
C GLU A 9 -8.34 5.42 14.47
N PHE A 10 -7.11 4.99 14.15
CA PHE A 10 -6.42 4.07 15.03
C PHE A 10 -6.12 4.75 16.37
N ILE A 11 -5.61 5.97 16.33
CA ILE A 11 -5.32 6.70 17.56
C ILE A 11 -6.59 6.92 18.36
N GLU A 12 -7.67 7.25 17.67
CA GLU A 12 -8.94 7.48 18.35
C GLU A 12 -9.43 6.25 19.09
N LEU A 13 -9.30 5.09 18.45
CA LEU A 13 -9.80 3.86 19.03
C LEU A 13 -8.88 3.22 20.05
N PHE A 14 -7.60 3.29 19.80
CA PHE A 14 -6.62 2.57 20.62
C PHE A 14 -5.62 3.44 21.35
N GLY A 15 -5.69 4.71 21.13
CA GLY A 15 -4.73 5.63 21.76
C GLY A 15 -3.46 5.71 20.96
N GLU A 16 -2.35 5.90 21.66
CA GLU A 16 -1.08 6.09 21.01
C GLU A 16 -0.64 4.84 20.28
N ILE A 17 -0.11 5.00 19.07
CA ILE A 17 0.39 3.87 18.30
C ILE A 17 1.77 3.50 18.82
N GLN A 18 1.93 2.24 19.14
CA GLN A 18 3.19 1.75 19.69
C GLN A 18 4.12 1.29 18.59
N GLU A 19 5.39 1.20 18.93
CA GLU A 19 6.40 0.77 17.96
C GLU A 19 6.11 -0.62 17.40
N ASP A 20 5.65 -1.53 18.25
CA ASP A 20 5.35 -2.88 17.80
C ASP A 20 4.22 -2.88 16.79
N ASP A 21 3.27 -1.96 16.93
CA ASP A 21 2.17 -1.87 15.99
C ASP A 21 2.67 -1.45 14.62
N PHE A 22 3.60 -0.52 14.57
CA PHE A 22 4.17 -0.10 13.29
C PHE A 22 4.93 -1.24 12.63
N ARG A 23 5.65 -2.04 13.44
CA ARG A 23 6.37 -3.17 12.89
C ARG A 23 5.41 -4.17 12.24
N ASP A 24 4.33 -4.49 12.96
CA ASP A 24 3.36 -5.45 12.45
C ASP A 24 2.64 -4.93 11.23
N LEU A 25 2.24 -3.67 11.25
CA LEU A 25 1.52 -3.09 10.12
C LEU A 25 2.43 -2.98 8.91
N SER A 26 3.69 -2.64 9.12
CA SER A 26 4.64 -2.57 8.04
C SER A 26 4.82 -3.94 7.40
N SER A 27 4.94 -5.00 8.21
CA SER A 27 5.04 -6.35 7.68
C SER A 27 3.81 -6.73 6.88
N GLN A 28 2.64 -6.40 7.37
CA GLN A 28 1.41 -6.70 6.66
C GLN A 28 1.34 -5.99 5.32
N PHE A 29 1.68 -4.70 5.32
CA PHE A 29 1.62 -3.92 4.10
C PHE A 29 2.56 -4.50 3.05
N ILE A 30 3.80 -4.76 3.46
CA ILE A 30 4.80 -5.27 2.52
C ILE A 30 4.43 -6.66 2.03
N SER A 31 3.89 -7.51 2.91
CA SER A 31 3.45 -8.84 2.50
C SER A 31 2.37 -8.79 1.45
N VAL A 32 1.42 -7.87 1.60
CA VAL A 32 0.35 -7.76 0.63
C VAL A 32 0.90 -7.29 -0.72
N ILE A 33 1.77 -6.27 -0.69
CA ILE A 33 2.33 -5.76 -1.93
C ILE A 33 3.15 -6.85 -2.65
N ASN A 34 4.00 -7.55 -1.90
CA ASN A 34 4.79 -8.62 -2.49
C ASN A 34 3.92 -9.77 -2.98
N GLY A 35 2.84 -10.06 -2.25
CA GLY A 35 1.93 -11.12 -2.66
C GLY A 35 1.25 -10.82 -3.97
N ILE A 36 0.96 -9.54 -4.22
CA ILE A 36 0.39 -9.15 -5.49
C ILE A 36 1.41 -9.39 -6.60
N ASP A 37 2.66 -8.97 -6.39
CA ASP A 37 3.69 -9.14 -7.40
C ASP A 37 3.97 -10.61 -7.69
N ASP A 38 3.86 -11.45 -6.67
CA ASP A 38 4.18 -12.88 -6.80
C ASP A 38 2.97 -13.75 -7.16
N ASP A 39 1.84 -13.12 -7.46
CA ASP A 39 0.62 -13.82 -7.86
C ASP A 39 0.09 -14.75 -6.76
N GLU A 40 0.35 -14.42 -5.51
CA GLU A 40 -0.07 -15.28 -4.40
C GLU A 40 -1.55 -15.21 -4.13
N PHE A 41 -2.22 -14.15 -4.56
CA PHE A 41 -3.61 -13.96 -4.27
C PHE A 41 -4.55 -14.19 -5.44
N THR A 42 -4.03 -14.75 -6.53
CA THR A 42 -4.82 -14.85 -7.74
C THR A 42 -6.10 -15.65 -7.55
N TYR A 43 -6.00 -16.80 -6.88
CA TYR A 43 -7.19 -17.62 -6.72
C TYR A 43 -8.17 -16.99 -5.73
N ILE A 44 -7.68 -16.21 -4.80
CA ILE A 44 -8.54 -15.57 -3.81
C ILE A 44 -9.41 -14.52 -4.48
N ILE A 45 -8.81 -13.76 -5.40
CA ILE A 45 -9.55 -12.70 -6.06
C ILE A 45 -10.20 -13.17 -7.36
N GLY A 46 -10.03 -14.45 -7.69
CA GLY A 46 -10.67 -15.01 -8.88
C GLY A 46 -10.07 -14.54 -10.19
N MET A 47 -8.80 -14.12 -10.13
CA MET A 47 -8.15 -13.59 -11.31
C MET A 47 -6.94 -14.44 -11.61
N GLU A 48 -6.92 -15.06 -12.78
CA GLU A 48 -5.79 -15.89 -13.19
C GLU A 48 -4.84 -15.07 -14.02
N ASN A 49 -3.57 -15.19 -13.73
CA ASN A 49 -2.53 -14.53 -14.52
C ASN A 49 -2.80 -13.04 -14.73
N PRO A 50 -2.91 -12.27 -13.64
CA PRO A 50 -3.19 -10.86 -13.80
C PRO A 50 -2.07 -10.17 -14.58
N SER A 51 -2.44 -9.20 -15.41
CA SER A 51 -1.47 -8.44 -16.16
C SER A 51 -0.74 -7.49 -15.23
N GLU A 52 0.33 -6.90 -15.73
CA GLU A 52 1.05 -5.92 -14.93
C GLU A 52 0.17 -4.74 -14.58
N TYR A 53 -0.68 -4.33 -15.51
CA TYR A 53 -1.61 -3.25 -15.22
C TYR A 53 -2.57 -3.64 -14.10
N GLN A 54 -3.06 -4.86 -14.11
CA GLN A 54 -3.96 -5.31 -13.06
C GLN A 54 -3.27 -5.38 -11.72
N LYS A 55 -2.00 -5.80 -11.70
CA LYS A 55 -1.24 -5.81 -10.47
C LYS A 55 -1.03 -4.40 -9.95
N ASP A 56 -0.70 -3.48 -10.85
CA ASP A 56 -0.52 -2.08 -10.46
C ASP A 56 -1.82 -1.51 -9.90
N GLU A 57 -2.93 -1.85 -10.52
CA GLU A 57 -4.23 -1.38 -10.05
C GLU A 57 -4.52 -1.89 -8.65
N MET A 58 -4.22 -3.18 -8.41
CA MET A 58 -4.42 -3.74 -7.10
C MET A 58 -3.55 -3.05 -6.04
N LYS A 59 -2.31 -2.77 -6.38
CA LYS A 59 -1.41 -2.08 -5.45
C LYS A 59 -1.92 -0.67 -5.18
N ALA A 60 -2.42 0.01 -6.21
CA ALA A 60 -2.98 1.34 -6.02
C ALA A 60 -4.17 1.32 -5.07
N TRP A 61 -5.02 0.30 -5.20
CA TRP A 61 -6.15 0.16 -4.31
C TRP A 61 -5.71 -0.08 -2.87
N ILE A 62 -4.63 -0.85 -2.69
CA ILE A 62 -4.11 -1.11 -1.34
C ILE A 62 -3.58 0.18 -0.73
N VAL A 63 -2.80 0.95 -1.49
CA VAL A 63 -2.27 2.20 -0.97
C VAL A 63 -3.39 3.17 -0.63
N ASP A 64 -4.40 3.24 -1.51
CA ASP A 64 -5.52 4.13 -1.26
C ASP A 64 -6.30 3.70 -0.02
N GLY A 65 -6.49 2.39 0.15
CA GLY A 65 -7.22 1.87 1.29
C GLY A 65 -6.51 2.12 2.61
N TRP A 66 -5.19 1.96 2.63
CA TRP A 66 -4.43 2.24 3.83
C TRP A 66 -4.35 3.75 4.10
N GLY A 67 -4.26 4.53 3.03
CA GLY A 67 -4.15 5.97 3.15
C GLY A 67 -2.72 6.43 3.05
N GLU A 68 -2.52 7.50 2.32
CA GLU A 68 -1.19 8.03 2.08
C GLU A 68 -0.45 8.36 3.37
N ASP A 69 -1.16 8.95 4.33
CA ASP A 69 -0.53 9.34 5.59
C ASP A 69 -0.05 8.11 6.37
N TRP A 70 -0.86 7.05 6.37
CA TRP A 70 -0.48 5.81 7.02
C TRP A 70 0.78 5.25 6.39
N VAL A 71 0.81 5.19 5.07
CA VAL A 71 1.93 4.59 4.36
C VAL A 71 3.19 5.43 4.57
N LYS A 72 3.04 6.76 4.66
CA LYS A 72 4.18 7.61 4.97
C LYS A 72 4.72 7.32 6.36
N GLN A 73 3.84 7.06 7.32
CA GLN A 73 4.30 6.71 8.65
C GLN A 73 5.08 5.40 8.65
N LEU A 74 4.65 4.44 7.84
CA LEU A 74 5.39 3.20 7.71
C LEU A 74 6.77 3.44 7.12
N LEU A 75 6.86 4.35 6.16
CA LEU A 75 8.16 4.67 5.57
C LEU A 75 9.09 5.26 6.62
N LEU A 76 8.59 6.22 7.38
CA LEU A 76 9.40 6.86 8.41
C LEU A 76 9.86 5.87 9.46
N TYR A 77 8.97 4.98 9.86
CA TYR A 77 9.31 3.95 10.84
C TYR A 77 10.46 3.08 10.30
N ASN A 78 10.36 2.65 9.04
CA ASN A 78 11.37 1.77 8.48
C ASN A 78 12.69 2.49 8.25
N GLN A 79 12.64 3.80 7.93
CA GLN A 79 13.86 4.58 7.81
C GLN A 79 14.57 4.68 9.14
N ASP A 80 13.81 4.88 10.22
CA ASP A 80 14.39 4.98 11.54
C ASP A 80 15.05 3.66 11.95
N LYS A 81 14.50 2.55 11.49
CA LYS A 81 15.05 1.24 11.80
C LYS A 81 16.10 0.79 10.79
N GLU A 82 16.37 1.59 9.80
CA GLU A 82 17.35 1.27 8.75
C GLU A 82 16.98 0.01 7.99
N GLU A 83 15.68 -0.22 7.83
CA GLU A 83 15.20 -1.34 7.04
C GLU A 83 15.05 -0.86 5.62
N TYR A 84 16.14 -0.81 4.89
CA TYR A 84 16.17 -0.13 3.60
C TYR A 84 15.40 -0.87 2.51
N GLU A 85 15.36 -2.19 2.59
CA GLU A 85 14.58 -2.95 1.63
C GLU A 85 13.10 -2.60 1.76
N ALA A 86 12.62 -2.55 3.00
CA ALA A 86 11.24 -2.17 3.26
C ALA A 86 10.99 -0.74 2.80
N CYS A 87 11.95 0.14 3.03
CA CYS A 87 11.81 1.52 2.59
C CYS A 87 11.64 1.62 1.07
N THR A 88 12.38 0.82 0.33
CA THR A 88 12.29 0.84 -1.12
C THR A 88 10.90 0.43 -1.58
N ILE A 89 10.37 -0.64 -0.99
CA ILE A 89 9.05 -1.12 -1.36
C ILE A 89 7.98 -0.06 -1.06
N ILE A 90 8.06 0.51 0.14
CA ILE A 90 7.06 1.50 0.55
C ILE A 90 7.19 2.77 -0.27
N TRP A 91 8.42 3.21 -0.53
CA TRP A 91 8.66 4.41 -1.31
C TRP A 91 8.12 4.26 -2.73
N ASP A 92 8.36 3.09 -3.34
CA ASP A 92 7.85 2.83 -4.68
C ASP A 92 6.33 2.92 -4.69
N CYS A 93 5.68 2.36 -3.67
CA CYS A 93 4.23 2.42 -3.59
C CYS A 93 3.75 3.85 -3.45
N LEU A 94 4.43 4.64 -2.62
CA LEU A 94 4.03 6.02 -2.41
C LEU A 94 4.17 6.85 -3.68
N THR A 95 5.26 6.66 -4.39
CA THR A 95 5.50 7.48 -5.57
C THR A 95 4.64 7.08 -6.74
N GLN A 96 4.27 5.82 -6.82
CA GLN A 96 3.49 5.36 -7.96
C GLN A 96 2.00 5.36 -7.73
N TYR A 97 1.57 5.12 -6.49
CA TYR A 97 0.16 4.88 -6.23
C TYR A 97 -0.45 5.75 -5.15
N SER A 98 0.25 6.78 -4.69
CA SER A 98 -0.28 7.58 -3.59
C SER A 98 -1.54 8.34 -3.97
N ASN A 99 -1.77 8.53 -5.26
CA ASN A 99 -2.96 9.21 -5.71
C ASN A 99 -3.67 8.32 -6.70
N LEU A 100 -4.65 7.57 -6.22
CA LEU A 100 -5.36 6.63 -7.08
C LEU A 100 -6.03 7.31 -8.25
N GLU A 101 -6.62 8.47 -8.00
CA GLU A 101 -7.30 9.18 -9.06
C GLU A 101 -6.34 9.56 -10.17
N ASN A 102 -5.17 10.05 -9.82
CA ASN A 102 -4.17 10.38 -10.81
C ASN A 102 -3.69 9.15 -11.56
N PHE A 103 -3.50 8.06 -10.82
CA PHE A 103 -3.07 6.82 -11.45
C PHE A 103 -4.08 6.36 -12.49
N VAL A 104 -5.35 6.38 -12.11
CA VAL A 104 -6.41 5.95 -13.02
C VAL A 104 -6.48 6.88 -14.22
N SER A 105 -6.38 8.17 -13.99
CA SER A 105 -6.42 9.13 -15.09
C SER A 105 -5.30 8.90 -16.07
N LYS A 106 -4.09 8.70 -15.55
CA LYS A 106 -2.97 8.46 -16.43
C LYS A 106 -3.15 7.21 -17.26
N SER A 107 -3.71 6.18 -16.64
CA SER A 107 -3.87 4.93 -17.33
C SER A 107 -4.93 4.97 -18.41
N ASN A 108 -5.94 5.78 -18.17
CA ASN A 108 -7.06 5.84 -19.09
C ASN A 108 -7.01 6.90 -20.12
N ILE A 109 -6.04 7.82 -20.12
CA ILE A 109 -6.05 8.88 -20.96
C ILE A 109 -5.58 8.63 -22.16
N PRO A 110 -6.19 8.65 -23.12
CA PRO A 110 -5.63 8.65 -24.34
C PRO A 110 -5.06 9.94 -24.41
N ASN A 111 -5.12 10.59 -24.10
CA ASN A 111 -4.58 11.64 -24.19
C ASN A 111 -5.12 12.67 -23.70
N HIS A 112 -5.17 13.09 -23.30
CA HIS A 112 -5.74 14.05 -22.88
C HIS A 112 -5.09 14.96 -22.62
N GLU A 113 -4.58 15.06 -22.81
CA GLU A 113 -4.07 15.85 -22.77
C GLU A 113 -4.21 16.48 -22.67
#